data_80629b1e16253d17cb7b71e1cedd8821
#
_entry.id   80629b1e16253d17cb7b71e1cedd8821
#
_cell.length_a   1.000
_cell.length_b   1.000
_cell.length_c   1.000
_cell.angle_alpha   90.00
_cell.angle_beta   90.00
_cell.angle_gamma   90.00
#
_symmetry.space_group_name_H-M   'P 1'
#
loop_
_entity.id
_entity.type
_entity.pdbx_description
1 polymer ?
#
loop_
_entity_poly.entity_id
_entity_poly.type
_entity_poly.pdbx_seq_one_letter_code
_entity_poly.pdbx_strand_id
1 'polypeptide(L)'
;MAKTKKQSSKEEPIEKQLWKAADKLRKNIDAAEYKHVVLGLIFLKYISDAFEELFNTLQSGEGEYAGADPEDKDEYKAENVFFVPEKARWSHLQSKAKQPEIGKEIDNAMDAIETINPSLKDVLPKVYARQNLDPTNLGGLIDLVGNIALGDAKARSADVLGHVFEVFLGEFALAEGRKGGQFYTPKSVVELLVEMLEPYKGRVFDPCCGSGGMFVQSENFVADHQGKVNDISIYGQESNQTTWRLAKMNLAIRSIDSSQVKWNNEGSFLNDSHKDLKADYVIANPHFNDSDWSGDLLRKDGRWKYGVPPTGNANYAWIQHFLYHLSPSGQAGFVLSKGSLTSKTSGEGDIRRELIEARLVDCIVNLPSKLFLNTQIPACLWFLSRNKTNGRFRNRTDEILFIDARNMGHLINRRTRKLSESDITYISETYHKWRNPKGKYEDIKGFSGSASIEKVRGLDYVLTPGRFVGLADDEDDFDFNEQFTILKAEFEAQLKEESQLDKIISDNLNKIKTNE
;
A
#
# COMPACT_ATOMS: atom_id res chain seq x y z
N MET A 1 -48.42 26.69 17.49
CA MET A 1 -47.81 26.38 16.18
C MET A 1 -46.43 25.75 16.43
N ALA A 2 -46.34 24.45 16.39
CA ALA A 2 -45.11 23.72 16.60
C ALA A 2 -44.35 23.61 15.26
N LYS A 3 -43.17 24.20 15.13
CA LYS A 3 -42.28 24.04 13.98
C LYS A 3 -41.58 22.68 14.07
N THR A 4 -42.03 21.74 13.27
CA THR A 4 -41.36 20.47 13.02
C THR A 4 -40.02 20.74 12.31
N LYS A 5 -38.89 20.59 13.00
CA LYS A 5 -37.56 20.53 12.41
C LYS A 5 -37.51 19.26 11.56
N LYS A 6 -37.50 19.39 10.22
CA LYS A 6 -37.04 18.36 9.32
C LYS A 6 -35.56 18.10 9.64
N GLN A 7 -35.25 17.00 10.29
CA GLN A 7 -33.91 16.43 10.27
C GLN A 7 -33.63 16.02 8.82
N SER A 8 -32.72 16.70 8.16
CA SER A 8 -32.09 16.21 6.94
C SER A 8 -31.32 14.95 7.34
N SER A 9 -31.82 13.78 7.01
CA SER A 9 -31.04 12.55 7.03
C SER A 9 -29.85 12.78 6.09
N LYS A 10 -28.62 12.87 6.63
CA LYS A 10 -27.42 12.79 5.80
C LYS A 10 -27.50 11.45 5.09
N GLU A 11 -27.60 11.46 3.77
CA GLU A 11 -27.48 10.25 2.97
C GLU A 11 -26.19 9.51 3.35
N GLU A 12 -26.30 8.21 3.54
CA GLU A 12 -25.14 7.39 3.89
C GLU A 12 -24.11 7.45 2.75
N PRO A 13 -22.79 7.61 3.05
CA PRO A 13 -21.76 7.61 2.02
C PRO A 13 -21.87 6.42 1.07
N ILE A 14 -21.64 6.65 -0.22
CA ILE A 14 -21.85 5.66 -1.28
C ILE A 14 -21.01 4.41 -1.07
N GLU A 15 -19.79 4.57 -0.56
CA GLU A 15 -18.88 3.48 -0.25
C GLU A 15 -19.49 2.52 0.77
N LYS A 16 -20.20 3.05 1.77
CA LYS A 16 -20.87 2.24 2.77
C LYS A 16 -22.09 1.52 2.22
N GLN A 17 -22.86 2.17 1.35
CA GLN A 17 -24.01 1.55 0.69
C GLN A 17 -23.56 0.39 -0.19
N LEU A 18 -22.52 0.61 -1.00
CA LEU A 18 -21.91 -0.41 -1.84
C LEU A 18 -21.36 -1.57 -1.02
N TRP A 19 -20.64 -1.26 0.07
CA TRP A 19 -20.08 -2.27 0.95
C TRP A 19 -21.17 -3.16 1.56
N LYS A 20 -22.27 -2.58 2.03
CA LYS A 20 -23.41 -3.35 2.55
C LYS A 20 -24.08 -4.25 1.51
N ALA A 21 -24.18 -3.81 0.27
CA ALA A 21 -24.73 -4.63 -0.80
C ALA A 21 -23.78 -5.74 -1.21
N ALA A 22 -22.53 -5.38 -1.31
CA ALA A 22 -21.46 -6.32 -1.55
C ALA A 22 -21.41 -7.39 -0.45
N ASP A 23 -21.52 -7.04 0.83
CA ASP A 23 -21.51 -7.99 1.96
C ASP A 23 -22.62 -9.05 1.91
N LYS A 24 -23.72 -8.81 1.18
CA LYS A 24 -24.75 -9.81 0.92
C LYS A 24 -24.26 -11.00 0.09
N LEU A 25 -23.34 -10.77 -0.83
CA LEU A 25 -22.73 -11.83 -1.64
C LEU A 25 -21.78 -12.71 -0.83
N ARG A 26 -21.22 -12.19 0.27
CA ARG A 26 -20.22 -12.85 1.11
C ARG A 26 -20.71 -14.16 1.74
N LYS A 27 -22.01 -14.36 1.88
CA LYS A 27 -22.57 -15.56 2.54
C LYS A 27 -22.20 -16.87 1.86
N ASN A 28 -21.93 -16.84 0.55
CA ASN A 28 -21.76 -18.04 -0.28
C ASN A 28 -20.41 -18.09 -1.02
N ILE A 29 -19.53 -17.10 -0.79
CA ILE A 29 -18.26 -16.95 -1.54
C ILE A 29 -17.12 -16.66 -0.55
N ASP A 30 -15.94 -17.24 -0.79
CA ASP A 30 -14.73 -16.93 -0.03
C ASP A 30 -14.40 -15.44 -0.15
N ALA A 31 -13.89 -14.85 0.95
CA ALA A 31 -13.54 -13.43 1.01
C ALA A 31 -12.53 -13.03 -0.09
N ALA A 32 -11.61 -13.92 -0.45
CA ALA A 32 -10.63 -13.70 -1.50
C ALA A 32 -11.26 -13.66 -2.90
N GLU A 33 -12.30 -14.45 -3.18
CA GLU A 33 -13.01 -14.45 -4.48
C GLU A 33 -13.99 -13.28 -4.59
N TYR A 34 -14.67 -12.97 -3.50
CA TYR A 34 -15.67 -11.93 -3.42
C TYR A 34 -15.16 -10.54 -3.83
N LYS A 35 -13.94 -10.18 -3.43
CA LYS A 35 -13.32 -8.90 -3.82
C LYS A 35 -13.22 -8.74 -5.34
N HIS A 36 -12.89 -9.81 -6.07
CA HIS A 36 -12.77 -9.77 -7.53
C HIS A 36 -14.11 -9.55 -8.22
N VAL A 37 -15.18 -10.14 -7.68
CA VAL A 37 -16.55 -9.92 -8.19
C VAL A 37 -16.94 -8.46 -8.06
N VAL A 38 -16.75 -7.87 -6.89
CA VAL A 38 -17.18 -6.48 -6.63
C VAL A 38 -16.29 -5.48 -7.35
N LEU A 39 -14.97 -5.60 -7.23
CA LEU A 39 -14.03 -4.67 -7.86
C LEU A 39 -14.07 -4.77 -9.39
N GLY A 40 -14.30 -5.96 -9.95
CA GLY A 40 -14.51 -6.15 -11.37
C GLY A 40 -15.74 -5.43 -11.90
N LEU A 41 -16.88 -5.46 -11.18
CA LEU A 41 -18.09 -4.71 -11.56
C LEU A 41 -17.89 -3.19 -11.45
N ILE A 42 -17.23 -2.72 -10.40
CA ILE A 42 -16.90 -1.30 -10.24
C ILE A 42 -16.01 -0.85 -11.41
N PHE A 43 -15.02 -1.65 -11.77
CA PHE A 43 -14.15 -1.36 -12.91
C PHE A 43 -14.91 -1.34 -14.23
N LEU A 44 -15.79 -2.33 -14.46
CA LEU A 44 -16.62 -2.40 -15.66
C LEU A 44 -17.54 -1.17 -15.80
N LYS A 45 -18.15 -0.74 -14.70
CA LYS A 45 -18.94 0.49 -14.66
C LYS A 45 -18.10 1.70 -15.04
N TYR A 46 -16.90 1.82 -14.44
CA TYR A 46 -15.98 2.92 -14.73
C TYR A 46 -15.64 3.04 -16.23
N ILE A 47 -15.17 1.92 -16.82
CA ILE A 47 -14.79 1.95 -18.25
C ILE A 47 -15.98 2.18 -19.18
N SER A 48 -17.18 1.68 -18.81
CA SER A 48 -18.40 1.91 -19.59
C SER A 48 -18.83 3.37 -19.53
N ASP A 49 -18.74 4.01 -18.37
CA ASP A 49 -19.11 5.43 -18.24
C ASP A 49 -18.14 6.34 -18.98
N ALA A 50 -16.84 6.08 -18.86
CA ALA A 50 -15.81 6.82 -19.59
C ALA A 50 -16.00 6.67 -21.13
N PHE A 51 -16.35 5.46 -21.58
CA PHE A 51 -16.67 5.20 -22.98
C PHE A 51 -17.91 5.98 -23.42
N GLU A 52 -19.03 5.89 -22.67
CA GLU A 52 -20.28 6.57 -23.04
C GLU A 52 -20.12 8.10 -23.08
N GLU A 53 -19.33 8.66 -22.19
CA GLU A 53 -19.04 10.10 -22.18
C GLU A 53 -18.32 10.52 -23.46
N LEU A 54 -17.23 9.81 -23.83
CA LEU A 54 -16.51 10.11 -25.07
C LEU A 54 -17.36 9.80 -26.30
N PHE A 55 -18.12 8.69 -26.30
CA PHE A 55 -19.06 8.35 -27.37
C PHE A 55 -20.04 9.50 -27.67
N ASN A 56 -20.67 10.06 -26.64
CA ASN A 56 -21.58 11.18 -26.77
C ASN A 56 -20.87 12.44 -27.27
N THR A 57 -19.66 12.68 -26.86
CA THR A 57 -18.82 13.81 -27.31
C THR A 57 -18.48 13.66 -28.79
N LEU A 58 -18.02 12.49 -29.22
CA LEU A 58 -17.74 12.18 -30.64
C LEU A 58 -19.02 12.29 -31.50
N GLN A 59 -20.15 11.79 -30.98
CA GLN A 59 -21.42 11.84 -31.67
C GLN A 59 -21.93 13.28 -31.84
N SER A 60 -21.64 14.19 -30.91
CA SER A 60 -22.02 15.61 -31.05
C SER A 60 -21.28 16.30 -32.19
N GLY A 61 -20.07 15.82 -32.54
CA GLY A 61 -19.24 16.37 -33.60
C GLY A 61 -18.80 17.81 -33.37
N GLU A 62 -18.77 18.29 -32.13
CA GLU A 62 -18.41 19.66 -31.80
C GLU A 62 -16.89 19.84 -31.68
N GLY A 63 -16.39 21.00 -32.13
CA GLY A 63 -14.99 21.39 -31.94
C GLY A 63 -14.01 20.49 -32.71
N GLU A 64 -13.02 19.96 -32.01
CA GLU A 64 -11.97 19.10 -32.56
C GLU A 64 -12.46 17.71 -33.01
N TYR A 65 -13.68 17.31 -32.59
CA TYR A 65 -14.30 16.03 -32.94
C TYR A 65 -15.23 16.12 -34.18
N ALA A 66 -15.14 17.19 -34.95
CA ALA A 66 -15.95 17.35 -36.15
C ALA A 66 -15.59 16.30 -37.21
N GLY A 67 -16.51 15.37 -37.46
CA GLY A 67 -16.33 14.26 -38.42
C GLY A 67 -15.70 13.00 -37.84
N ALA A 68 -15.48 12.93 -36.54
CA ALA A 68 -15.05 11.72 -35.83
C ALA A 68 -16.14 10.63 -35.92
N ASP A 69 -15.71 9.36 -35.97
CA ASP A 69 -16.62 8.20 -35.93
C ASP A 69 -16.72 7.66 -34.51
N PRO A 70 -17.88 7.74 -33.83
CA PRO A 70 -18.05 7.22 -32.47
C PRO A 70 -17.82 5.72 -32.33
N GLU A 71 -17.79 4.94 -33.39
CA GLU A 71 -17.49 3.50 -33.35
C GLU A 71 -16.03 3.18 -33.77
N ASP A 72 -15.22 4.20 -34.09
CA ASP A 72 -13.79 4.01 -34.37
C ASP A 72 -13.00 3.86 -33.06
N LYS A 73 -12.34 2.71 -32.90
CA LYS A 73 -11.53 2.37 -31.70
C LYS A 73 -10.31 3.27 -31.51
N ASP A 74 -9.77 3.82 -32.59
CA ASP A 74 -8.56 4.64 -32.53
C ASP A 74 -8.85 6.02 -31.91
N GLU A 75 -10.10 6.53 -32.01
CA GLU A 75 -10.53 7.75 -31.31
C GLU A 75 -10.44 7.57 -29.77
N TYR A 76 -10.88 6.43 -29.26
CA TYR A 76 -10.80 6.14 -27.81
C TYR A 76 -9.38 5.92 -27.34
N LYS A 77 -8.56 5.28 -28.15
CA LYS A 77 -7.14 5.05 -27.84
C LYS A 77 -6.36 6.37 -27.75
N ALA A 78 -6.68 7.34 -28.62
CA ALA A 78 -6.07 8.67 -28.59
C ALA A 78 -6.33 9.41 -27.28
N GLU A 79 -7.53 9.22 -26.71
CA GLU A 79 -7.98 9.83 -25.46
C GLU A 79 -7.69 8.96 -24.22
N ASN A 80 -6.94 7.85 -24.35
CA ASN A 80 -6.68 6.86 -23.29
C ASN A 80 -7.96 6.29 -22.66
N VAL A 81 -9.03 6.15 -23.43
CA VAL A 81 -10.30 5.54 -23.04
C VAL A 81 -10.38 4.12 -23.61
N PHE A 82 -10.88 3.17 -22.83
CA PHE A 82 -11.10 1.81 -23.32
C PHE A 82 -12.34 1.75 -24.19
N PHE A 83 -12.22 1.11 -25.36
CA PHE A 83 -13.38 0.86 -26.19
C PHE A 83 -14.29 -0.21 -25.58
N VAL A 84 -15.58 0.07 -25.44
CA VAL A 84 -16.56 -0.86 -24.87
C VAL A 84 -17.58 -1.27 -25.93
N PRO A 85 -17.55 -2.56 -26.39
CA PRO A 85 -18.53 -3.07 -27.33
C PRO A 85 -19.97 -2.96 -26.81
N GLU A 86 -20.95 -2.81 -27.69
CA GLU A 86 -22.36 -2.59 -27.35
C GLU A 86 -22.90 -3.54 -26.30
N LYS A 87 -22.64 -4.86 -26.44
CA LYS A 87 -23.09 -5.90 -25.48
C LYS A 87 -22.37 -5.86 -24.14
N ALA A 88 -21.26 -5.11 -24.04
CA ALA A 88 -20.48 -4.95 -22.82
C ALA A 88 -20.75 -3.61 -22.12
N ARG A 89 -21.51 -2.70 -22.73
CA ARG A 89 -21.88 -1.42 -22.15
C ARG A 89 -22.73 -1.63 -20.89
N TRP A 90 -22.54 -0.78 -19.90
CA TRP A 90 -23.24 -0.92 -18.61
C TRP A 90 -24.77 -0.89 -18.78
N SER A 91 -25.29 -0.04 -19.62
CA SER A 91 -26.72 0.04 -19.95
C SER A 91 -27.30 -1.30 -20.44
N HIS A 92 -26.55 -2.04 -21.29
CA HIS A 92 -26.94 -3.38 -21.72
C HIS A 92 -26.98 -4.38 -20.56
N LEU A 93 -25.91 -4.45 -19.75
CA LEU A 93 -25.83 -5.35 -18.61
C LEU A 93 -26.90 -5.05 -17.54
N GLN A 94 -27.16 -3.78 -17.28
CA GLN A 94 -28.21 -3.35 -16.36
C GLN A 94 -29.60 -3.77 -16.83
N SER A 95 -29.87 -3.69 -18.15
CA SER A 95 -31.12 -4.19 -18.72
C SER A 95 -31.33 -5.69 -18.53
N LYS A 96 -30.24 -6.46 -18.35
CA LYS A 96 -30.19 -7.91 -18.14
C LYS A 96 -30.06 -8.30 -16.66
N ALA A 97 -29.92 -7.36 -15.74
CA ALA A 97 -29.58 -7.61 -14.33
C ALA A 97 -30.50 -8.57 -13.61
N LYS A 98 -31.78 -8.67 -14.04
CA LYS A 98 -32.79 -9.57 -13.45
C LYS A 98 -32.88 -10.95 -14.12
N GLN A 99 -32.06 -11.21 -15.13
CA GLN A 99 -32.08 -12.50 -15.85
C GLN A 99 -31.19 -13.53 -15.14
N PRO A 100 -31.57 -14.82 -15.14
CA PRO A 100 -30.76 -15.88 -14.53
C PRO A 100 -29.35 -16.00 -15.12
N GLU A 101 -29.16 -15.64 -16.37
CA GLU A 101 -27.92 -15.73 -17.11
C GLU A 101 -27.00 -14.52 -16.92
N ILE A 102 -27.34 -13.56 -16.06
CA ILE A 102 -26.58 -12.31 -15.88
C ILE A 102 -25.09 -12.55 -15.62
N GLY A 103 -24.72 -13.59 -14.88
CA GLY A 103 -23.31 -13.94 -14.64
C GLY A 103 -22.56 -14.26 -15.93
N LYS A 104 -23.19 -14.99 -16.87
CA LYS A 104 -22.63 -15.30 -18.18
C LYS A 104 -22.53 -14.06 -19.06
N GLU A 105 -23.53 -13.18 -19.01
CA GLU A 105 -23.50 -11.91 -19.74
C GLU A 105 -22.31 -11.05 -19.30
N ILE A 106 -22.01 -10.99 -18.00
CA ILE A 106 -20.86 -10.25 -17.47
C ILE A 106 -19.55 -10.89 -17.93
N ASP A 107 -19.39 -12.22 -17.82
CA ASP A 107 -18.18 -12.90 -18.27
C ASP A 107 -17.94 -12.69 -19.77
N ASN A 108 -18.98 -12.73 -20.60
CA ASN A 108 -18.91 -12.43 -22.04
C ASN A 108 -18.52 -10.98 -22.31
N ALA A 109 -19.04 -10.04 -21.50
CA ALA A 109 -18.69 -8.62 -21.62
C ALA A 109 -17.20 -8.38 -21.30
N MET A 110 -16.69 -9.03 -20.24
CA MET A 110 -15.27 -8.96 -19.88
C MET A 110 -14.38 -9.52 -21.01
N ASP A 111 -14.74 -10.66 -21.61
CA ASP A 111 -14.03 -11.24 -22.75
C ASP A 111 -14.02 -10.32 -23.98
N ALA A 112 -15.15 -9.71 -24.28
CA ALA A 112 -15.27 -8.81 -25.42
C ALA A 112 -14.40 -7.55 -25.24
N ILE A 113 -14.37 -6.99 -24.03
CA ILE A 113 -13.53 -5.83 -23.69
C ILE A 113 -12.05 -6.17 -23.80
N GLU A 114 -11.60 -7.29 -23.23
CA GLU A 114 -10.20 -7.73 -23.32
C GLU A 114 -9.75 -8.00 -24.76
N THR A 115 -10.65 -8.54 -25.59
CA THR A 115 -10.36 -8.83 -27.00
C THR A 115 -10.03 -7.56 -27.79
N ILE A 116 -10.72 -6.46 -27.47
CA ILE A 116 -10.55 -5.19 -28.17
C ILE A 116 -9.43 -4.34 -27.56
N ASN A 117 -9.20 -4.46 -26.25
CA ASN A 117 -8.21 -3.67 -25.53
C ASN A 117 -7.02 -4.56 -25.06
N PRO A 118 -5.95 -4.70 -25.85
CA PRO A 118 -4.84 -5.61 -25.54
C PRO A 118 -4.14 -5.33 -24.18
N SER A 119 -4.19 -4.09 -23.69
CA SER A 119 -3.63 -3.69 -22.38
C SER A 119 -4.38 -4.30 -21.20
N LEU A 120 -5.64 -4.73 -21.41
CA LEU A 120 -6.47 -5.42 -20.41
C LEU A 120 -6.45 -6.95 -20.53
N LYS A 121 -5.66 -7.52 -21.45
CA LYS A 121 -5.60 -8.96 -21.65
C LYS A 121 -5.28 -9.70 -20.36
N ASP A 122 -6.11 -10.71 -20.03
CA ASP A 122 -6.03 -11.55 -18.82
C ASP A 122 -6.20 -10.78 -17.48
N VAL A 123 -6.66 -9.53 -17.53
CA VAL A 123 -6.84 -8.65 -16.35
C VAL A 123 -8.23 -8.80 -15.74
N LEU A 124 -9.27 -8.84 -16.58
CA LEU A 124 -10.65 -8.79 -16.10
C LEU A 124 -11.08 -10.12 -15.47
N PRO A 125 -11.78 -10.11 -14.32
CA PRO A 125 -12.23 -11.34 -13.68
C PRO A 125 -13.40 -11.96 -14.44
N LYS A 126 -13.27 -13.24 -14.82
CA LYS A 126 -14.30 -14.05 -15.48
C LYS A 126 -14.79 -15.10 -14.50
N VAL A 127 -15.54 -14.66 -13.52
CA VAL A 127 -15.94 -15.46 -12.35
C VAL A 127 -17.44 -15.38 -12.03
N TYR A 128 -18.21 -14.72 -12.88
CA TYR A 128 -19.61 -14.36 -12.60
C TYR A 128 -20.61 -15.47 -12.96
N ALA A 129 -20.28 -16.36 -13.89
CA ALA A 129 -21.13 -17.49 -14.28
C ALA A 129 -21.06 -18.70 -13.33
N ARG A 130 -20.38 -18.57 -12.18
CA ARG A 130 -20.22 -19.68 -11.21
C ARG A 130 -21.51 -19.98 -10.47
N GLN A 131 -21.73 -21.27 -10.15
CA GLN A 131 -22.95 -21.74 -9.46
C GLN A 131 -23.14 -21.19 -8.04
N ASN A 132 -22.07 -20.78 -7.38
CA ASN A 132 -22.12 -20.22 -6.03
C ASN A 132 -22.45 -18.71 -5.99
N LEU A 133 -22.60 -18.06 -7.15
CA LEU A 133 -23.06 -16.68 -7.28
C LEU A 133 -24.56 -16.66 -7.59
N ASP A 134 -25.36 -16.18 -6.62
CA ASP A 134 -26.80 -16.01 -6.82
C ASP A 134 -27.07 -14.86 -7.81
N PRO A 135 -27.74 -15.14 -8.96
CA PRO A 135 -28.07 -14.12 -9.96
C PRO A 135 -28.87 -12.93 -9.39
N THR A 136 -29.74 -13.16 -8.41
CA THR A 136 -30.55 -12.10 -7.79
C THR A 136 -29.69 -11.12 -7.01
N ASN A 137 -28.74 -11.63 -6.23
CA ASN A 137 -27.81 -10.79 -5.47
C ASN A 137 -26.84 -10.06 -6.41
N LEU A 138 -26.42 -10.71 -7.47
CA LEU A 138 -25.55 -10.12 -8.50
C LEU A 138 -26.28 -8.99 -9.24
N GLY A 139 -27.55 -9.22 -9.66
CA GLY A 139 -28.41 -8.20 -10.26
C GLY A 139 -28.64 -7.01 -9.35
N GLY A 140 -28.90 -7.27 -8.05
CA GLY A 140 -29.02 -6.20 -7.06
C GLY A 140 -27.74 -5.36 -6.87
N LEU A 141 -26.56 -5.97 -7.02
CA LEU A 141 -25.29 -5.26 -6.99
C LEU A 141 -25.11 -4.40 -8.27
N ILE A 142 -25.47 -4.93 -9.45
CA ILE A 142 -25.43 -4.18 -10.72
C ILE A 142 -26.33 -2.95 -10.63
N ASP A 143 -27.58 -3.10 -10.15
CA ASP A 143 -28.51 -1.99 -9.99
C ASP A 143 -27.95 -0.92 -9.02
N LEU A 144 -27.32 -1.35 -7.92
CA LEU A 144 -26.76 -0.42 -6.96
C LEU A 144 -25.54 0.33 -7.52
N VAL A 145 -24.62 -0.39 -8.17
CA VAL A 145 -23.46 0.22 -8.84
C VAL A 145 -23.92 1.15 -9.96
N GLY A 146 -24.97 0.78 -10.72
CA GLY A 146 -25.56 1.60 -11.77
C GLY A 146 -26.21 2.90 -11.27
N ASN A 147 -26.72 2.89 -10.03
CA ASN A 147 -27.35 4.05 -9.39
C ASN A 147 -26.33 4.99 -8.70
N ILE A 148 -25.04 4.70 -8.80
CA ILE A 148 -24.01 5.66 -8.40
C ILE A 148 -24.13 6.83 -9.36
N ALA A 149 -24.86 7.87 -8.95
CA ALA A 149 -24.95 9.11 -9.69
C ALA A 149 -23.56 9.75 -9.73
N LEU A 150 -22.89 9.58 -10.84
CA LEU A 150 -21.69 10.33 -11.21
C LEU A 150 -22.19 11.70 -11.65
N GLY A 151 -22.53 12.57 -10.67
CA GLY A 151 -23.05 13.91 -10.96
C GLY A 151 -22.03 14.72 -11.73
N ASP A 152 -22.54 15.37 -12.77
CA ASP A 152 -21.95 16.39 -13.64
C ASP A 152 -20.41 16.50 -13.66
N ALA A 153 -19.86 16.19 -14.85
CA ALA A 153 -18.55 16.53 -15.38
C ALA A 153 -17.40 15.52 -15.20
N LYS A 154 -16.66 15.40 -16.28
CA LYS A 154 -15.47 14.58 -16.60
C LYS A 154 -14.45 14.31 -15.47
N ALA A 155 -14.31 15.21 -14.52
CA ALA A 155 -13.32 15.09 -13.44
C ALA A 155 -13.81 14.28 -12.23
N ARG A 156 -15.12 14.08 -12.06
CA ARG A 156 -15.65 13.46 -10.83
C ARG A 156 -15.86 11.96 -10.92
N SER A 157 -16.06 11.41 -12.11
CA SER A 157 -16.33 9.98 -12.23
C SER A 157 -15.10 9.12 -11.96
N ALA A 158 -13.96 9.47 -12.53
CA ALA A 158 -12.70 8.76 -12.30
C ALA A 158 -12.24 8.88 -10.85
N ASP A 159 -12.34 10.07 -10.25
CA ASP A 159 -11.95 10.32 -8.86
C ASP A 159 -12.86 9.57 -7.88
N VAL A 160 -14.19 9.59 -8.09
CA VAL A 160 -15.13 8.91 -7.19
C VAL A 160 -14.98 7.40 -7.28
N LEU A 161 -14.95 6.81 -8.48
CA LEU A 161 -14.79 5.36 -8.63
C LEU A 161 -13.38 4.89 -8.26
N GLY A 162 -12.36 5.70 -8.55
CA GLY A 162 -11.00 5.45 -8.07
C GLY A 162 -10.92 5.45 -6.54
N HIS A 163 -11.59 6.39 -5.89
CA HIS A 163 -11.71 6.44 -4.43
C HIS A 163 -12.50 5.23 -3.88
N VAL A 164 -13.65 4.91 -4.49
CA VAL A 164 -14.42 3.71 -4.12
C VAL A 164 -13.58 2.45 -4.26
N PHE A 165 -12.84 2.30 -5.35
CA PHE A 165 -11.97 1.15 -5.58
C PHE A 165 -10.90 1.03 -4.48
N GLU A 166 -10.27 2.14 -4.09
CA GLU A 166 -9.27 2.20 -3.02
C GLU A 166 -9.87 1.85 -1.64
N VAL A 167 -11.05 2.42 -1.30
CA VAL A 167 -11.76 2.10 -0.06
C VAL A 167 -12.08 0.61 0.02
N PHE A 168 -12.56 0.02 -1.08
CA PHE A 168 -12.85 -1.41 -1.13
C PHE A 168 -11.61 -2.28 -0.99
N LEU A 169 -10.48 -1.90 -1.62
CA LEU A 169 -9.22 -2.60 -1.39
C LEU A 169 -8.83 -2.61 0.09
N GLY A 170 -9.00 -1.49 0.79
CA GLY A 170 -8.76 -1.36 2.22
C GLY A 170 -9.70 -2.23 3.07
N GLU A 171 -11.00 -2.18 2.79
CA GLU A 171 -12.02 -2.98 3.52
C GLU A 171 -11.82 -4.48 3.29
N PHE A 172 -11.46 -4.91 2.08
CA PHE A 172 -11.12 -6.31 1.80
C PHE A 172 -9.86 -6.77 2.53
N ALA A 173 -8.84 -5.92 2.60
CA ALA A 173 -7.64 -6.22 3.38
C ALA A 173 -7.95 -6.42 4.87
N LEU A 174 -8.91 -5.64 5.41
CA LEU A 174 -9.41 -5.82 6.78
C LEU A 174 -10.16 -7.15 6.96
N ALA A 175 -10.99 -7.52 5.99
CA ALA A 175 -11.85 -8.70 6.05
C ALA A 175 -11.08 -10.03 5.88
N GLU A 176 -10.00 -10.05 5.10
CA GLU A 176 -9.15 -11.23 4.87
C GLU A 176 -8.33 -11.63 6.11
N GLY A 177 -8.09 -10.71 7.03
CA GLY A 177 -7.37 -10.98 8.28
C GLY A 177 -5.94 -11.50 8.06
N ARG A 178 -5.39 -12.21 9.09
CA ARG A 178 -3.98 -12.66 9.11
C ARG A 178 -3.63 -13.75 8.08
N LYS A 179 -4.61 -14.46 7.53
CA LYS A 179 -4.38 -15.60 6.62
C LYS A 179 -4.46 -15.24 5.14
N GLY A 180 -5.08 -14.14 4.80
CA GLY A 180 -5.15 -13.64 3.42
C GLY A 180 -3.90 -12.89 2.95
N GLY A 181 -2.95 -12.70 3.80
CA GLY A 181 -1.50 -12.49 3.62
C GLY A 181 -1.02 -11.33 2.77
N GLN A 182 -1.87 -10.65 2.05
CA GLN A 182 -1.40 -9.55 1.22
C GLN A 182 -1.49 -8.25 2.01
N PHE A 183 -0.34 -7.74 2.38
CA PHE A 183 -0.20 -6.51 3.14
C PHE A 183 -0.68 -5.32 2.30
N TYR A 184 -1.91 -4.88 2.55
CA TYR A 184 -2.32 -3.56 2.11
C TYR A 184 -1.48 -2.53 2.86
N THR A 185 -0.67 -1.78 2.12
CA THR A 185 0.11 -0.69 2.71
C THR A 185 -0.81 0.48 3.00
N PRO A 186 -0.90 0.95 4.24
CA PRO A 186 -1.75 2.09 4.58
C PRO A 186 -1.37 3.31 3.75
N LYS A 187 -2.36 4.01 3.20
CA LYS A 187 -2.18 5.17 2.33
C LYS A 187 -1.21 6.19 2.94
N SER A 188 -1.35 6.53 4.23
CA SER A 188 -0.46 7.49 4.89
C SER A 188 1.01 7.05 4.99
N VAL A 189 1.30 5.74 4.94
CA VAL A 189 2.68 5.22 4.88
C VAL A 189 3.23 5.33 3.47
N VAL A 190 2.40 5.07 2.46
CA VAL A 190 2.78 5.25 1.04
C VAL A 190 3.05 6.71 0.74
N GLU A 191 2.15 7.60 1.16
CA GLU A 191 2.31 9.06 1.05
C GLU A 191 3.63 9.52 1.68
N LEU A 192 3.93 9.06 2.89
CA LEU A 192 5.19 9.40 3.56
C LEU A 192 6.42 8.93 2.77
N LEU A 193 6.42 7.70 2.24
CA LEU A 193 7.52 7.19 1.42
C LEU A 193 7.73 8.04 0.16
N VAL A 194 6.64 8.38 -0.52
CA VAL A 194 6.66 9.16 -1.77
C VAL A 194 7.10 10.60 -1.48
N GLU A 195 6.55 11.25 -0.45
CA GLU A 195 6.96 12.60 -0.04
C GLU A 195 8.44 12.67 0.33
N MET A 196 8.99 11.66 1.00
CA MET A 196 10.41 11.62 1.33
C MET A 196 11.31 11.39 0.12
N LEU A 197 10.88 10.60 -0.88
CA LEU A 197 11.68 10.28 -2.08
C LEU A 197 11.55 11.30 -3.20
N GLU A 198 10.41 11.97 -3.33
CA GLU A 198 10.08 12.97 -4.37
C GLU A 198 10.35 12.44 -5.79
N PRO A 199 9.61 11.44 -6.27
CA PRO A 199 9.81 10.83 -7.59
C PRO A 199 9.19 11.69 -8.71
N TYR A 200 9.75 12.87 -8.98
CA TYR A 200 9.24 13.79 -10.02
C TYR A 200 9.35 13.24 -11.44
N LYS A 201 10.38 12.46 -11.73
CA LYS A 201 10.66 11.91 -13.07
C LYS A 201 11.55 10.68 -12.97
N GLY A 202 11.44 9.79 -13.94
CA GLY A 202 12.31 8.63 -14.06
C GLY A 202 11.60 7.31 -13.80
N ARG A 203 12.36 6.28 -13.54
CA ARG A 203 11.84 4.91 -13.39
C ARG A 203 11.58 4.60 -11.93
N VAL A 204 10.32 4.28 -11.61
CA VAL A 204 9.87 3.84 -10.27
C VAL A 204 9.63 2.34 -10.32
N PHE A 205 10.27 1.59 -9.42
CA PHE A 205 10.20 0.14 -9.38
C PHE A 205 9.67 -0.38 -8.03
N ASP A 206 8.74 -1.33 -8.11
CA ASP A 206 8.25 -2.10 -6.96
C ASP A 206 8.21 -3.59 -7.33
N PRO A 207 9.16 -4.42 -6.87
CA PRO A 207 9.20 -5.85 -7.17
C PRO A 207 8.19 -6.71 -6.40
N CYS A 208 7.36 -6.12 -5.56
CA CYS A 208 6.31 -6.76 -4.77
C CYS A 208 5.07 -5.85 -4.69
N CYS A 209 4.62 -5.36 -5.86
CA CYS A 209 3.78 -4.18 -5.99
C CYS A 209 2.36 -4.33 -5.45
N GLY A 210 1.93 -5.53 -5.08
CA GLY A 210 0.59 -5.74 -4.53
C GLY A 210 -0.50 -5.22 -5.49
N SER A 211 -1.39 -4.40 -4.97
CA SER A 211 -2.46 -3.74 -5.74
C SER A 211 -2.02 -2.44 -6.45
N GLY A 212 -0.72 -2.15 -6.50
CA GLY A 212 -0.17 -0.98 -7.20
C GLY A 212 -0.27 0.34 -6.45
N GLY A 213 -0.54 0.30 -5.14
CA GLY A 213 -0.73 1.51 -4.34
C GLY A 213 0.47 2.47 -4.33
N MET A 214 1.71 1.93 -4.37
CA MET A 214 2.94 2.74 -4.45
C MET A 214 2.98 3.57 -5.74
N PHE A 215 2.59 2.98 -6.88
CA PHE A 215 2.57 3.65 -8.17
C PHE A 215 1.50 4.74 -8.23
N VAL A 216 0.29 4.43 -7.72
CA VAL A 216 -0.80 5.42 -7.65
C VAL A 216 -0.39 6.65 -6.87
N GLN A 217 0.22 6.48 -5.69
CA GLN A 217 0.65 7.63 -4.89
C GLN A 217 1.84 8.37 -5.51
N SER A 218 2.73 7.66 -6.22
CA SER A 218 3.83 8.31 -6.95
C SER A 218 3.30 9.20 -8.10
N GLU A 219 2.29 8.75 -8.83
CA GLU A 219 1.64 9.57 -9.87
C GLU A 219 0.83 10.73 -9.28
N ASN A 220 0.13 10.52 -8.16
CA ASN A 220 -0.56 11.60 -7.45
C ASN A 220 0.44 12.68 -7.01
N PHE A 221 1.60 12.29 -6.48
CA PHE A 221 2.67 13.22 -6.12
C PHE A 221 3.13 14.06 -7.32
N VAL A 222 3.33 13.42 -8.48
CA VAL A 222 3.71 14.12 -9.72
C VAL A 222 2.61 15.13 -10.10
N ALA A 223 1.35 14.72 -10.08
CA ALA A 223 0.21 15.58 -10.41
C ALA A 223 0.09 16.79 -9.46
N ASP A 224 0.22 16.56 -8.14
CA ASP A 224 0.15 17.61 -7.11
C ASP A 224 1.28 18.65 -7.24
N HIS A 225 2.40 18.26 -7.88
CA HIS A 225 3.55 19.12 -8.16
C HIS A 225 3.62 19.62 -9.62
N GLN A 226 2.47 19.74 -10.29
CA GLN A 226 2.31 20.27 -11.65
C GLN A 226 3.02 19.43 -12.74
N GLY A 227 3.32 18.17 -12.46
CA GLY A 227 3.77 17.20 -13.45
C GLY A 227 2.60 16.65 -14.29
N LYS A 228 2.93 15.85 -15.28
CA LYS A 228 1.94 15.15 -16.11
C LYS A 228 1.87 13.68 -15.74
N VAL A 229 0.72 13.08 -15.90
CA VAL A 229 0.56 11.62 -15.80
C VAL A 229 1.57 10.95 -16.74
N ASN A 230 2.25 9.92 -16.23
CA ASN A 230 3.36 9.21 -16.91
C ASN A 230 4.66 10.03 -17.10
N ASP A 231 4.89 11.12 -16.36
CA ASP A 231 6.23 11.72 -16.22
C ASP A 231 7.21 10.76 -15.53
N ILE A 232 6.69 9.84 -14.72
CA ILE A 232 7.42 8.68 -14.23
C ILE A 232 7.06 7.44 -15.07
N SER A 233 7.99 6.49 -15.18
CA SER A 233 7.75 5.18 -15.80
C SER A 233 7.73 4.12 -14.71
N ILE A 234 6.60 3.45 -14.54
CA ILE A 234 6.44 2.46 -13.49
C ILE A 234 6.83 1.05 -13.97
N TYR A 235 7.52 0.33 -13.11
CA TYR A 235 7.91 -1.07 -13.29
C TYR A 235 7.48 -1.84 -12.06
N GLY A 236 6.78 -2.94 -12.24
CA GLY A 236 6.28 -3.73 -11.12
C GLY A 236 6.32 -5.21 -11.35
N GLN A 237 6.37 -5.96 -10.27
CA GLN A 237 6.19 -7.40 -10.30
C GLN A 237 5.32 -7.85 -9.12
N GLU A 238 4.43 -8.80 -9.39
CA GLU A 238 3.58 -9.43 -8.38
C GLU A 238 3.57 -10.94 -8.62
N SER A 239 3.65 -11.73 -7.55
CA SER A 239 3.64 -13.19 -7.61
C SER A 239 2.23 -13.79 -7.62
N ASN A 240 1.25 -13.07 -7.07
CA ASN A 240 -0.14 -13.49 -7.05
C ASN A 240 -0.91 -12.91 -8.24
N GLN A 241 -1.40 -13.78 -9.14
CA GLN A 241 -2.11 -13.39 -10.35
C GLN A 241 -3.34 -12.52 -10.06
N THR A 242 -4.09 -12.87 -9.02
CA THR A 242 -5.33 -12.12 -8.70
C THR A 242 -5.01 -10.72 -8.18
N THR A 243 -3.95 -10.56 -7.41
CA THR A 243 -3.47 -9.26 -6.94
C THR A 243 -2.89 -8.43 -8.09
N TRP A 244 -2.14 -9.07 -9.00
CA TRP A 244 -1.67 -8.40 -10.23
C TRP A 244 -2.84 -7.85 -11.06
N ARG A 245 -3.94 -8.62 -11.22
CA ARG A 245 -5.16 -8.12 -11.89
C ARG A 245 -5.73 -6.89 -11.21
N LEU A 246 -5.77 -6.88 -9.87
CA LEU A 246 -6.20 -5.72 -9.10
C LEU A 246 -5.28 -4.52 -9.33
N ALA A 247 -3.96 -4.72 -9.37
CA ALA A 247 -3.01 -3.66 -9.70
C ALA A 247 -3.26 -3.08 -11.08
N LYS A 248 -3.45 -3.94 -12.10
CA LYS A 248 -3.73 -3.52 -13.47
C LYS A 248 -5.02 -2.69 -13.55
N MET A 249 -6.10 -3.12 -12.91
CA MET A 249 -7.36 -2.37 -12.85
C MET A 249 -7.19 -1.04 -12.10
N ASN A 250 -6.50 -1.05 -10.95
CA ASN A 250 -6.24 0.13 -10.14
C ASN A 250 -5.48 1.24 -10.91
N LEU A 251 -4.48 0.83 -11.69
CA LEU A 251 -3.70 1.72 -12.53
C LEU A 251 -4.50 2.22 -13.75
N ALA A 252 -5.27 1.32 -14.36
CA ALA A 252 -6.10 1.64 -15.53
C ALA A 252 -7.19 2.70 -15.23
N ILE A 253 -7.84 2.64 -14.05
CA ILE A 253 -8.81 3.66 -13.60
C ILE A 253 -8.19 5.07 -13.56
N ARG A 254 -6.87 5.16 -13.40
CA ARG A 254 -6.14 6.43 -13.29
C ARG A 254 -5.34 6.77 -14.54
N SER A 255 -5.59 6.04 -15.64
CA SER A 255 -4.86 6.21 -16.92
C SER A 255 -3.33 6.08 -16.77
N ILE A 256 -2.86 5.34 -15.78
CA ILE A 256 -1.44 5.06 -15.55
C ILE A 256 -1.01 3.89 -16.42
N ASP A 257 0.07 4.07 -17.22
CA ASP A 257 0.60 2.98 -18.04
C ASP A 257 1.13 1.83 -17.20
N SER A 258 0.46 0.71 -17.25
CA SER A 258 0.80 -0.51 -16.52
C SER A 258 1.46 -1.61 -17.38
N SER A 259 1.98 -1.26 -18.56
CA SER A 259 2.61 -2.21 -19.50
C SER A 259 3.80 -2.97 -18.90
N GLN A 260 4.51 -2.34 -17.97
CA GLN A 260 5.65 -2.92 -17.27
C GLN A 260 5.31 -3.50 -15.88
N VAL A 261 4.04 -3.66 -15.55
CA VAL A 261 3.61 -4.41 -14.36
C VAL A 261 3.42 -5.87 -14.76
N LYS A 262 4.35 -6.72 -14.34
CA LYS A 262 4.46 -8.14 -14.73
C LYS A 262 3.95 -9.06 -13.62
N TRP A 263 3.58 -10.26 -14.03
CA TRP A 263 3.21 -11.35 -13.13
C TRP A 263 3.95 -12.64 -13.46
N ASN A 264 4.38 -13.34 -12.44
CA ASN A 264 4.72 -14.76 -12.49
C ASN A 264 4.57 -15.38 -11.10
N ASN A 265 4.29 -16.68 -11.03
CA ASN A 265 4.05 -17.40 -9.79
C ASN A 265 5.32 -17.76 -8.99
N GLU A 266 6.51 -17.55 -9.56
CA GLU A 266 7.79 -17.85 -8.91
C GLU A 266 8.31 -16.67 -8.09
N GLY A 267 7.73 -15.47 -8.29
CA GLY A 267 8.12 -14.24 -7.58
C GLY A 267 9.47 -13.67 -8.02
N SER A 268 9.78 -12.50 -7.45
CA SER A 268 10.89 -11.65 -7.88
C SER A 268 12.28 -12.21 -7.57
N PHE A 269 12.39 -13.13 -6.63
CA PHE A 269 13.68 -13.75 -6.32
C PHE A 269 14.07 -14.83 -7.31
N LEU A 270 13.16 -15.76 -7.65
CA LEU A 270 13.43 -16.86 -8.56
C LEU A 270 13.31 -16.47 -10.03
N ASN A 271 12.33 -15.64 -10.35
CA ASN A 271 12.03 -15.23 -11.72
C ASN A 271 11.79 -13.72 -11.81
N ASP A 272 12.88 -12.97 -11.75
CA ASP A 272 12.87 -11.54 -11.90
C ASP A 272 12.49 -11.14 -13.33
N SER A 273 11.34 -10.51 -13.49
CA SER A 273 10.83 -10.05 -14.79
C SER A 273 11.53 -8.80 -15.32
N HIS A 274 12.37 -8.16 -14.50
CA HIS A 274 13.03 -6.89 -14.79
C HIS A 274 14.56 -6.93 -14.60
N LYS A 275 15.21 -8.08 -14.91
CA LYS A 275 16.63 -8.37 -14.61
C LYS A 275 17.61 -7.24 -14.93
N ASP A 276 17.40 -6.53 -16.02
CA ASP A 276 18.30 -5.47 -16.52
C ASP A 276 17.86 -4.06 -16.09
N LEU A 277 16.75 -3.94 -15.39
CA LEU A 277 16.25 -2.64 -14.93
C LEU A 277 17.21 -2.01 -13.93
N LYS A 278 17.50 -0.73 -14.16
CA LYS A 278 18.16 0.17 -13.21
C LYS A 278 17.21 1.35 -12.97
N ALA A 279 16.48 1.28 -11.85
CA ALA A 279 15.48 2.25 -11.47
C ALA A 279 16.09 3.46 -10.79
N ASP A 280 15.47 4.61 -10.96
CA ASP A 280 15.82 5.84 -10.28
C ASP A 280 15.27 5.87 -8.87
N TYR A 281 14.11 5.24 -8.68
CA TYR A 281 13.47 5.04 -7.38
C TYR A 281 12.99 3.59 -7.22
N VAL A 282 13.22 3.03 -6.04
CA VAL A 282 12.57 1.80 -5.58
C VAL A 282 11.68 2.16 -4.40
N ILE A 283 10.37 1.88 -4.51
CA ILE A 283 9.38 2.17 -3.46
C ILE A 283 8.59 0.89 -3.21
N ALA A 284 8.76 0.26 -2.06
CA ALA A 284 8.22 -1.07 -1.84
C ALA A 284 7.78 -1.34 -0.39
N ASN A 285 6.85 -2.28 -0.24
CA ASN A 285 6.50 -2.88 1.05
C ASN A 285 6.49 -4.40 0.93
N PRO A 286 7.65 -5.07 1.04
CA PRO A 286 7.74 -6.52 0.93
C PRO A 286 7.12 -7.23 2.13
N HIS A 287 6.88 -8.53 2.01
CA HIS A 287 6.45 -9.36 3.11
C HIS A 287 7.50 -9.37 4.23
N PHE A 288 7.06 -9.09 5.47
CA PHE A 288 7.96 -9.04 6.62
C PHE A 288 8.37 -10.45 7.05
N ASN A 289 9.68 -10.66 7.24
CA ASN A 289 10.23 -11.91 7.77
C ASN A 289 9.79 -13.16 6.99
N ASP A 290 9.66 -13.05 5.67
CA ASP A 290 9.28 -14.17 4.81
C ASP A 290 10.33 -15.29 4.90
N SER A 291 9.88 -16.50 5.26
CA SER A 291 10.72 -17.69 5.37
C SER A 291 10.72 -18.55 4.09
N ASP A 292 9.74 -18.34 3.21
CA ASP A 292 9.49 -19.18 2.04
C ASP A 292 9.97 -18.53 0.72
N TRP A 293 11.03 -17.74 0.79
CA TRP A 293 11.56 -16.98 -0.35
C TRP A 293 12.54 -17.76 -1.25
N SER A 294 12.63 -19.07 -1.07
CA SER A 294 13.54 -19.97 -1.82
C SER A 294 15.04 -19.69 -1.62
N GLY A 295 15.42 -19.19 -0.43
CA GLY A 295 16.79 -18.79 -0.12
C GLY A 295 17.83 -19.89 -0.30
N ASP A 296 17.46 -21.17 -0.15
CA ASP A 296 18.36 -22.32 -0.35
C ASP A 296 18.80 -22.45 -1.81
N LEU A 297 17.93 -22.14 -2.76
CA LEU A 297 18.22 -22.19 -4.19
C LEU A 297 19.08 -21.02 -4.65
N LEU A 298 19.10 -19.93 -3.90
CA LEU A 298 19.68 -18.65 -4.29
C LEU A 298 21.01 -18.34 -3.57
N ARG A 299 21.66 -19.31 -2.92
CA ARG A 299 22.89 -19.08 -2.15
C ARG A 299 24.05 -18.47 -2.96
N LYS A 300 24.10 -18.71 -4.26
CA LYS A 300 25.14 -18.21 -5.19
C LYS A 300 24.65 -17.08 -6.11
N ASP A 301 23.51 -16.46 -5.79
CA ASP A 301 22.95 -15.40 -6.61
C ASP A 301 23.84 -14.14 -6.59
N GLY A 302 24.06 -13.54 -7.76
CA GLY A 302 24.93 -12.37 -7.93
C GLY A 302 24.44 -11.09 -7.28
N ARG A 303 23.18 -11.06 -6.80
CA ARG A 303 22.61 -9.94 -6.05
C ARG A 303 23.17 -9.80 -4.63
N TRP A 304 23.73 -10.88 -4.05
CA TRP A 304 24.19 -10.92 -2.66
C TRP A 304 25.58 -10.30 -2.47
N LYS A 305 25.75 -9.08 -2.92
CA LYS A 305 27.02 -8.35 -2.87
C LYS A 305 27.53 -8.06 -1.45
N TYR A 306 26.61 -7.88 -0.50
CA TYR A 306 26.92 -7.48 0.87
C TYR A 306 26.82 -8.65 1.88
N GLY A 307 26.70 -9.86 1.37
CA GLY A 307 26.60 -11.09 2.15
C GLY A 307 25.34 -11.88 1.79
N VAL A 308 25.42 -13.19 1.97
CA VAL A 308 24.34 -14.11 1.59
C VAL A 308 23.23 -14.06 2.63
N PRO A 309 21.98 -13.68 2.28
CA PRO A 309 20.89 -13.58 3.24
C PRO A 309 20.54 -14.93 3.86
N PRO A 310 20.02 -14.96 5.11
CA PRO A 310 19.57 -16.19 5.76
C PRO A 310 18.39 -16.80 5.01
N THR A 311 18.35 -18.13 4.87
CA THR A 311 17.26 -18.84 4.16
C THR A 311 15.90 -18.66 4.82
N GLY A 312 15.86 -18.54 6.15
CA GLY A 312 14.63 -18.40 6.93
C GLY A 312 14.12 -16.95 7.09
N ASN A 313 14.73 -15.95 6.42
CA ASN A 313 14.27 -14.56 6.49
C ASN A 313 14.71 -13.75 5.26
N ALA A 314 13.75 -13.24 4.50
CA ALA A 314 13.99 -12.50 3.27
C ALA A 314 14.31 -11.00 3.46
N ASN A 315 14.27 -10.43 4.67
CA ASN A 315 14.42 -8.98 4.85
C ASN A 315 15.68 -8.43 4.15
N TYR A 316 16.83 -9.08 4.34
CA TYR A 316 18.09 -8.65 3.72
C TYR A 316 18.27 -9.14 2.28
N ALA A 317 17.47 -10.10 1.82
CA ALA A 317 17.36 -10.43 0.42
C ALA A 317 16.64 -9.30 -0.34
N TRP A 318 15.53 -8.80 0.20
CA TRP A 318 14.81 -7.65 -0.34
C TRP A 318 15.68 -6.40 -0.41
N ILE A 319 16.39 -6.04 0.66
CA ILE A 319 17.31 -4.89 0.66
C ILE A 319 18.33 -5.01 -0.48
N GLN A 320 18.95 -6.17 -0.68
CA GLN A 320 19.96 -6.37 -1.71
C GLN A 320 19.34 -6.45 -3.12
N HIS A 321 18.12 -6.99 -3.25
CA HIS A 321 17.38 -6.97 -4.50
C HIS A 321 17.04 -5.53 -4.93
N PHE A 322 16.59 -4.68 -4.00
CA PHE A 322 16.37 -3.25 -4.27
C PHE A 322 17.65 -2.56 -4.72
N LEU A 323 18.75 -2.77 -4.01
CA LEU A 323 20.06 -2.22 -4.39
C LEU A 323 20.52 -2.70 -5.76
N TYR A 324 20.28 -3.96 -6.11
CA TYR A 324 20.63 -4.49 -7.42
C TYR A 324 19.93 -3.72 -8.54
N HIS A 325 18.69 -3.34 -8.33
CA HIS A 325 17.87 -2.61 -9.31
C HIS A 325 18.05 -1.08 -9.28
N LEU A 326 18.75 -0.52 -8.32
CA LEU A 326 18.99 0.91 -8.32
C LEU A 326 20.00 1.33 -9.40
N SER A 327 19.70 2.44 -10.07
CA SER A 327 20.67 3.17 -10.93
C SER A 327 21.82 3.73 -10.09
N PRO A 328 22.95 4.15 -10.70
CA PRO A 328 24.09 4.70 -9.94
C PRO A 328 23.77 5.90 -9.04
N SER A 329 22.71 6.65 -9.34
CA SER A 329 22.22 7.78 -8.53
C SER A 329 20.86 7.49 -7.87
N GLY A 330 20.36 6.26 -7.98
CA GLY A 330 19.05 5.86 -7.53
C GLY A 330 18.92 5.85 -6.01
N GLN A 331 17.67 5.99 -5.56
CA GLN A 331 17.26 5.98 -4.16
C GLN A 331 16.18 4.93 -3.94
N ALA A 332 16.15 4.32 -2.75
CA ALA A 332 15.10 3.42 -2.35
C ALA A 332 14.47 3.87 -1.03
N GLY A 333 13.16 3.75 -0.92
CA GLY A 333 12.40 3.87 0.33
C GLY A 333 11.45 2.69 0.47
N PHE A 334 11.53 1.96 1.57
CA PHE A 334 10.73 0.75 1.75
C PHE A 334 10.44 0.46 3.21
N VAL A 335 9.41 -0.35 3.39
CA VAL A 335 8.95 -0.77 4.73
C VAL A 335 9.59 -2.10 5.10
N LEU A 336 10.06 -2.22 6.33
CA LEU A 336 10.45 -3.49 6.94
C LEU A 336 10.02 -3.58 8.41
N SER A 337 10.04 -4.78 8.97
CA SER A 337 9.88 -4.98 10.41
C SER A 337 11.03 -4.35 11.19
N LYS A 338 10.78 -3.83 12.40
CA LYS A 338 11.84 -3.27 13.27
C LYS A 338 12.96 -4.25 13.59
N GLY A 339 12.69 -5.56 13.53
CA GLY A 339 13.71 -6.59 13.70
C GLY A 339 14.89 -6.39 12.75
N SER A 340 14.68 -5.89 11.54
CA SER A 340 15.73 -5.60 10.56
C SER A 340 16.79 -4.61 11.08
N LEU A 341 16.43 -3.73 12.00
CA LEU A 341 17.35 -2.71 12.55
C LEU A 341 18.36 -3.28 13.56
N THR A 342 18.09 -4.43 14.16
CA THR A 342 18.84 -4.96 15.30
C THR A 342 19.26 -6.42 15.17
N SER A 343 18.58 -7.21 14.34
CA SER A 343 18.83 -8.65 14.20
C SER A 343 20.29 -8.94 13.87
N LYS A 344 20.84 -9.94 14.52
CA LYS A 344 22.16 -10.53 14.24
C LYS A 344 22.04 -11.99 13.81
N THR A 345 20.81 -12.51 13.74
CA THR A 345 20.54 -13.91 13.46
C THR A 345 21.05 -14.28 12.08
N SER A 346 21.76 -15.41 11.99
CA SER A 346 22.18 -16.01 10.71
C SER A 346 22.90 -15.06 9.74
N GLY A 347 23.71 -14.13 10.26
CA GLY A 347 24.52 -13.21 9.45
C GLY A 347 23.83 -11.89 9.05
N GLU A 348 22.59 -11.64 9.46
CA GLU A 348 21.91 -10.38 9.16
C GLU A 348 22.68 -9.15 9.69
N GLY A 349 23.30 -9.26 10.85
CA GLY A 349 24.14 -8.21 11.43
C GLY A 349 25.35 -7.87 10.55
N ASP A 350 25.97 -8.87 9.94
CA ASP A 350 27.12 -8.67 9.05
C ASP A 350 26.71 -7.99 7.76
N ILE A 351 25.59 -8.41 7.15
CA ILE A 351 25.05 -7.75 5.94
C ILE A 351 24.73 -6.28 6.27
N ARG A 352 24.09 -6.00 7.41
CA ARG A 352 23.79 -4.63 7.84
C ARG A 352 25.06 -3.80 8.00
N ARG A 353 26.10 -4.36 8.62
CA ARG A 353 27.41 -3.70 8.71
C ARG A 353 27.97 -3.35 7.34
N GLU A 354 28.01 -4.30 6.41
CA GLU A 354 28.53 -4.09 5.05
C GLU A 354 27.74 -3.01 4.30
N LEU A 355 26.42 -2.94 4.45
CA LEU A 355 25.58 -1.89 3.85
C LEU A 355 25.91 -0.49 4.41
N ILE A 356 26.15 -0.40 5.71
CA ILE A 356 26.52 0.86 6.39
C ILE A 356 27.93 1.28 5.99
N GLU A 357 28.88 0.37 5.97
CA GLU A 357 30.26 0.64 5.56
C GLU A 357 30.34 1.02 4.07
N ALA A 358 29.46 0.47 3.23
CA ALA A 358 29.32 0.88 1.85
C ALA A 358 28.60 2.24 1.67
N ARG A 359 28.22 2.94 2.76
CA ARG A 359 27.56 4.26 2.77
C ARG A 359 26.21 4.29 2.07
N LEU A 360 25.49 3.17 2.05
CA LEU A 360 24.22 3.05 1.33
C LEU A 360 23.00 3.49 2.15
N VAL A 361 23.05 3.34 3.47
CA VAL A 361 21.95 3.75 4.36
C VAL A 361 21.92 5.26 4.50
N ASP A 362 20.79 5.88 4.14
CA ASP A 362 20.61 7.34 4.13
C ASP A 362 19.77 7.81 5.33
N CYS A 363 18.61 7.20 5.54
CA CYS A 363 17.72 7.54 6.65
C CYS A 363 16.97 6.30 7.17
N ILE A 364 16.67 6.29 8.46
CA ILE A 364 15.80 5.30 9.12
C ILE A 364 14.69 6.04 9.86
N VAL A 365 13.43 5.65 9.60
CA VAL A 365 12.26 6.20 10.30
C VAL A 365 11.56 5.11 11.10
N ASN A 366 11.41 5.31 12.38
CA ASN A 366 10.62 4.43 13.25
C ASN A 366 9.14 4.81 13.14
N LEU A 367 8.29 3.88 12.73
CA LEU A 367 6.85 4.14 12.60
C LEU A 367 6.09 3.87 13.91
N PRO A 368 4.96 4.54 14.14
CA PRO A 368 4.05 4.22 15.23
C PRO A 368 3.43 2.82 15.07
N SER A 369 3.04 2.23 16.18
CA SER A 369 2.28 0.98 16.18
C SER A 369 0.86 1.17 15.61
N LYS A 370 0.22 0.07 15.18
CA LYS A 370 -1.17 0.03 14.69
C LYS A 370 -1.42 0.78 13.37
N LEU A 371 -0.40 1.11 12.60
CA LEU A 371 -0.58 1.64 11.25
C LEU A 371 -1.07 0.56 10.29
N PHE A 372 -0.48 -0.63 10.37
CA PHE A 372 -0.82 -1.76 9.50
C PHE A 372 -1.99 -2.55 10.06
N LEU A 373 -3.01 -2.79 9.21
CA LEU A 373 -4.27 -3.42 9.63
C LEU A 373 -4.11 -4.90 10.00
N ASN A 374 -3.24 -5.59 9.29
CA ASN A 374 -3.10 -7.04 9.36
C ASN A 374 -1.95 -7.52 10.25
N THR A 375 -1.13 -6.62 10.77
CA THR A 375 -0.03 -6.98 11.66
C THR A 375 0.14 -5.98 12.79
N GLN A 376 0.46 -6.51 13.96
CA GLN A 376 0.90 -5.70 15.10
C GLN A 376 2.43 -5.55 15.15
N ILE A 377 3.14 -6.15 14.18
CA ILE A 377 4.60 -6.07 14.10
C ILE A 377 4.97 -4.60 13.90
N PRO A 378 5.79 -4.03 14.78
CA PRO A 378 6.27 -2.67 14.61
C PRO A 378 7.11 -2.57 13.34
N ALA A 379 6.80 -1.59 12.49
CA ALA A 379 7.49 -1.35 11.23
C ALA A 379 8.41 -0.13 11.30
N CYS A 380 9.34 -0.07 10.37
CA CYS A 380 10.22 1.06 10.13
C CYS A 380 10.37 1.30 8.62
N LEU A 381 10.77 2.50 8.25
CA LEU A 381 11.15 2.83 6.88
C LEU A 381 12.67 2.86 6.78
N TRP A 382 13.16 2.25 5.72
CA TRP A 382 14.55 2.34 5.30
C TRP A 382 14.65 3.22 4.07
N PHE A 383 15.60 4.13 4.08
CA PHE A 383 15.98 4.91 2.90
C PHE A 383 17.42 4.61 2.55
N LEU A 384 17.63 4.20 1.30
CA LEU A 384 18.96 3.92 0.75
C LEU A 384 19.25 4.90 -0.38
N SER A 385 20.52 5.27 -0.53
CA SER A 385 21.00 6.11 -1.62
C SER A 385 22.31 5.54 -2.17
N ARG A 386 22.38 5.32 -3.47
CA ARG A 386 23.60 4.87 -4.14
C ARG A 386 24.67 5.95 -4.25
N ASN A 387 24.25 7.20 -4.25
CA ASN A 387 25.18 8.33 -4.36
C ASN A 387 24.72 9.47 -3.44
N LYS A 388 25.44 9.64 -2.35
CA LYS A 388 25.21 10.72 -1.38
C LYS A 388 25.96 12.02 -1.68
N THR A 389 26.71 12.07 -2.81
CA THR A 389 27.55 13.21 -3.24
C THR A 389 27.19 13.70 -4.64
N ASN A 390 25.95 13.46 -5.11
CA ASN A 390 25.53 13.69 -6.50
C ASN A 390 25.35 15.16 -6.91
N GLY A 391 25.65 16.11 -6.04
CA GLY A 391 25.52 17.55 -6.30
C GLY A 391 24.08 18.10 -6.21
N ARG A 392 23.05 17.24 -6.28
CA ARG A 392 21.65 17.64 -6.06
C ARG A 392 21.38 17.94 -4.57
N PHE A 393 22.03 17.19 -3.69
CA PHE A 393 21.92 17.29 -2.25
C PHE A 393 23.29 17.56 -1.62
N ARG A 394 23.33 17.97 -0.34
CA ARG A 394 24.59 18.10 0.39
C ARG A 394 25.33 16.76 0.47
N ASN A 395 26.65 16.82 0.63
CA ASN A 395 27.42 15.62 0.95
C ASN A 395 27.02 15.11 2.34
N ARG A 396 26.53 13.88 2.41
CA ARG A 396 26.10 13.20 3.63
C ARG A 396 26.62 11.75 3.70
N THR A 397 27.76 11.51 3.03
CA THR A 397 28.35 10.17 2.87
C THR A 397 28.58 9.48 4.21
N ASP A 398 29.11 10.20 5.19
CA ASP A 398 29.47 9.65 6.50
C ASP A 398 28.41 9.89 7.57
N GLU A 399 27.18 10.14 7.18
CA GLU A 399 26.06 10.39 8.08
C GLU A 399 24.84 9.52 7.73
N ILE A 400 24.05 9.22 8.76
CA ILE A 400 22.72 8.61 8.65
C ILE A 400 21.76 9.44 9.49
N LEU A 401 20.59 9.81 8.91
CA LEU A 401 19.52 10.45 9.65
C LEU A 401 18.65 9.41 10.33
N PHE A 402 18.32 9.64 11.58
CA PHE A 402 17.37 8.83 12.36
C PHE A 402 16.17 9.67 12.75
N ILE A 403 14.96 9.17 12.50
CA ILE A 403 13.70 9.82 12.86
C ILE A 403 12.87 8.84 13.68
N ASP A 404 12.44 9.24 14.87
CA ASP A 404 11.60 8.46 15.76
C ASP A 404 10.17 9.01 15.77
N ALA A 405 9.33 8.50 14.88
CA ALA A 405 7.93 8.89 14.76
C ALA A 405 6.97 8.00 15.56
N ARG A 406 7.45 7.21 16.53
CA ARG A 406 6.63 6.22 17.28
C ARG A 406 5.41 6.84 17.96
N ASN A 407 5.49 8.08 18.39
CA ASN A 407 4.45 8.79 19.11
C ASN A 407 3.53 9.63 18.23
N MET A 408 3.77 9.64 16.90
CA MET A 408 2.99 10.42 15.93
C MET A 408 1.71 9.70 15.50
N GLY A 409 0.86 10.43 14.80
CA GLY A 409 -0.42 9.94 14.30
C GLY A 409 -1.51 9.87 15.39
N HIS A 410 -2.74 9.66 14.94
CA HIS A 410 -3.93 9.56 15.78
C HIS A 410 -4.67 8.24 15.58
N LEU A 411 -5.38 7.78 16.59
CA LEU A 411 -6.22 6.58 16.50
C LEU A 411 -7.53 6.92 15.79
N ILE A 412 -7.79 6.26 14.65
CA ILE A 412 -9.10 6.33 13.97
C ILE A 412 -10.11 5.35 14.58
N ASN A 413 -9.60 4.30 15.25
CA ASN A 413 -10.36 3.38 16.07
C ASN A 413 -9.43 2.69 17.09
N ARG A 414 -9.96 1.80 17.94
CA ARG A 414 -9.16 1.08 18.97
C ARG A 414 -7.98 0.29 18.41
N ARG A 415 -8.01 -0.10 17.14
CA ARG A 415 -7.03 -1.01 16.52
C ARG A 415 -6.16 -0.34 15.46
N THR A 416 -6.58 0.81 14.92
CA THR A 416 -5.95 1.42 13.76
C THR A 416 -5.53 2.86 14.04
N ARG A 417 -4.30 3.18 13.68
CA ARG A 417 -3.71 4.52 13.71
C ARG A 417 -3.49 5.01 12.27
N LYS A 418 -3.55 6.32 12.08
CA LYS A 418 -3.25 6.99 10.82
C LYS A 418 -2.29 8.16 11.08
N LEU A 419 -1.31 8.36 10.21
CA LEU A 419 -0.54 9.60 10.17
C LEU A 419 -1.41 10.69 9.54
N SER A 420 -1.42 11.87 10.12
CA SER A 420 -2.06 13.05 9.54
C SER A 420 -1.16 13.66 8.46
N GLU A 421 -1.71 14.53 7.63
CA GLU A 421 -0.93 15.31 6.66
C GLU A 421 0.17 16.12 7.34
N SER A 422 -0.11 16.69 8.51
CA SER A 422 0.90 17.42 9.31
C SER A 422 2.00 16.51 9.82
N ASP A 423 1.70 15.26 10.19
CA ASP A 423 2.73 14.28 10.58
C ASP A 423 3.63 13.94 9.39
N ILE A 424 3.04 13.69 8.23
CA ILE A 424 3.77 13.36 6.99
C ILE A 424 4.67 14.53 6.60
N THR A 425 4.13 15.74 6.56
CA THR A 425 4.88 16.96 6.23
C THR A 425 6.03 17.17 7.21
N TYR A 426 5.80 17.01 8.50
CA TYR A 426 6.84 17.21 9.52
C TYR A 426 7.99 16.23 9.38
N ILE A 427 7.71 14.95 9.11
CA ILE A 427 8.73 13.92 8.89
C ILE A 427 9.49 14.18 7.58
N SER A 428 8.77 14.41 6.47
CA SER A 428 9.36 14.60 5.14
C SER A 428 10.20 15.89 5.08
N GLU A 429 9.71 17.01 5.62
CA GLU A 429 10.48 18.26 5.71
C GLU A 429 11.76 18.12 6.54
N THR A 430 11.73 17.35 7.62
CA THR A 430 12.91 17.07 8.44
C THR A 430 14.00 16.38 7.60
N TYR A 431 13.60 15.37 6.82
CA TYR A 431 14.51 14.70 5.89
C TYR A 431 15.01 15.63 4.78
N HIS A 432 14.12 16.45 4.20
CA HIS A 432 14.48 17.41 3.16
C HIS A 432 15.41 18.50 3.67
N LYS A 433 15.16 19.06 4.85
CA LYS A 433 16.06 20.04 5.51
C LYS A 433 17.44 19.44 5.74
N TRP A 434 17.51 18.17 6.17
CA TRP A 434 18.77 17.49 6.42
C TRP A 434 19.58 17.25 5.14
N ARG A 435 18.94 16.85 4.04
CA ARG A 435 19.64 16.56 2.77
C ARG A 435 19.89 17.78 1.87
N ASN A 436 19.18 18.88 2.10
CA ASN A 436 19.29 20.09 1.26
C ASN A 436 20.58 20.86 1.58
N PRO A 437 21.40 21.28 0.56
CA PRO A 437 22.60 22.10 0.77
C PRO A 437 22.35 23.43 1.47
N LYS A 438 21.14 23.98 1.30
CA LYS A 438 20.68 25.25 1.91
C LYS A 438 19.75 25.02 3.11
N GLY A 439 19.49 23.75 3.47
CA GLY A 439 18.63 23.39 4.59
C GLY A 439 19.30 23.76 5.92
N LYS A 440 18.52 24.30 6.83
CA LYS A 440 18.92 24.53 8.22
C LYS A 440 18.38 23.35 9.05
N TYR A 441 19.08 22.24 8.99
CA TYR A 441 18.74 21.08 9.82
C TYR A 441 19.47 21.18 11.15
N GLU A 442 18.74 20.94 12.21
CA GLU A 442 19.26 20.76 13.58
C GLU A 442 18.63 19.50 14.17
N ASP A 443 19.37 18.77 15.01
CA ASP A 443 18.86 17.63 15.74
C ASP A 443 17.72 18.06 16.66
N ILE A 444 16.63 17.29 16.68
CA ILE A 444 15.45 17.54 17.53
C ILE A 444 15.38 16.41 18.55
N LYS A 445 15.63 16.73 19.82
CA LYS A 445 15.62 15.75 20.92
C LYS A 445 14.31 14.96 20.95
N GLY A 446 14.43 13.65 21.08
CA GLY A 446 13.30 12.73 21.10
C GLY A 446 12.65 12.46 19.74
N PHE A 447 13.04 13.18 18.67
CA PHE A 447 12.42 13.04 17.35
C PHE A 447 13.41 12.74 16.23
N SER A 448 14.44 13.58 16.00
CA SER A 448 15.39 13.36 14.91
C SER A 448 16.83 13.63 15.32
N GLY A 449 17.76 12.87 14.78
CA GLY A 449 19.19 13.05 15.01
C GLY A 449 20.03 12.53 13.85
N SER A 450 20.99 13.34 13.40
CA SER A 450 22.01 12.93 12.43
C SER A 450 23.19 12.30 13.18
N ALA A 451 23.56 11.09 12.80
CA ALA A 451 24.67 10.39 13.41
C ALA A 451 25.77 10.07 12.42
N SER A 452 27.02 10.29 12.83
CA SER A 452 28.19 9.85 12.04
C SER A 452 28.27 8.32 12.00
N ILE A 453 28.92 7.80 10.97
CA ILE A 453 29.18 6.36 10.84
C ILE A 453 29.98 5.84 12.03
N GLU A 454 30.91 6.63 12.60
CA GLU A 454 31.67 6.28 13.81
C GLU A 454 30.75 6.03 15.00
N LYS A 455 29.73 6.89 15.19
CA LYS A 455 28.75 6.71 16.26
C LYS A 455 27.92 5.43 16.04
N VAL A 456 27.56 5.13 14.78
CA VAL A 456 26.83 3.90 14.43
C VAL A 456 27.69 2.65 14.67
N ARG A 457 28.99 2.70 14.33
CA ARG A 457 29.98 1.64 14.67
C ARG A 457 30.05 1.40 16.17
N GLY A 458 30.19 2.48 16.95
CA GLY A 458 30.26 2.42 18.41
C GLY A 458 29.01 1.79 19.06
N LEU A 459 27.86 1.80 18.35
CA LEU A 459 26.62 1.15 18.76
C LEU A 459 26.41 -0.20 18.07
N ASP A 460 27.48 -0.84 17.60
CA ASP A 460 27.47 -2.18 16.99
C ASP A 460 26.51 -2.28 15.79
N TYR A 461 26.50 -1.24 14.97
CA TYR A 461 25.68 -1.12 13.75
C TYR A 461 24.17 -1.31 13.96
N VAL A 462 23.68 -1.09 15.17
CA VAL A 462 22.24 -1.07 15.47
C VAL A 462 21.64 0.24 14.97
N LEU A 463 20.55 0.15 14.19
CA LEU A 463 19.92 1.30 13.52
C LEU A 463 18.63 1.76 14.20
N THR A 464 18.40 1.45 15.47
CA THR A 464 17.17 1.87 16.18
C THR A 464 17.20 3.38 16.45
N PRO A 465 16.30 4.18 15.86
CA PRO A 465 16.32 5.65 15.96
C PRO A 465 16.38 6.20 17.39
N GLY A 466 15.66 5.60 18.34
CA GLY A 466 15.68 6.02 19.74
C GLY A 466 17.06 6.04 20.42
N ARG A 467 18.08 5.39 19.82
CA ARG A 467 19.47 5.44 20.32
C ARG A 467 20.24 6.69 19.83
N PHE A 468 19.68 7.41 18.85
CA PHE A 468 20.36 8.50 18.17
C PHE A 468 19.70 9.86 18.39
N VAL A 469 18.38 9.88 18.67
CA VAL A 469 17.59 11.13 18.79
C VAL A 469 17.63 11.77 20.19
N GLY A 470 18.25 11.09 21.17
CA GLY A 470 18.25 11.56 22.55
C GLY A 470 16.89 11.36 23.27
N LEU A 471 16.82 11.79 24.51
CA LEU A 471 15.55 11.85 25.23
C LEU A 471 14.87 13.18 24.89
N ALA A 472 13.55 13.17 24.72
CA ALA A 472 12.78 14.40 24.66
C ALA A 472 13.06 15.22 25.93
N ASP A 473 13.15 16.53 25.79
CA ASP A 473 13.11 17.41 26.95
C ASP A 473 11.64 17.43 27.42
N ASP A 474 11.16 16.33 27.96
CA ASP A 474 9.96 16.39 28.78
C ASP A 474 10.35 17.26 29.98
N GLU A 475 9.67 18.37 30.14
CA GLU A 475 9.63 19.13 31.40
C GLU A 475 8.93 18.24 32.45
N ASP A 476 9.50 17.10 32.73
CA ASP A 476 9.14 16.34 33.89
C ASP A 476 9.90 16.93 35.08
N ASP A 477 9.25 17.83 35.78
CA ASP A 477 9.50 18.14 37.22
C ASP A 477 9.25 16.88 38.08
N PHE A 478 9.86 15.79 37.66
CA PHE A 478 9.56 14.45 38.06
C PHE A 478 10.70 13.93 38.93
N ASP A 479 10.45 13.89 40.21
CA ASP A 479 11.37 13.20 41.12
C ASP A 479 11.32 11.69 40.85
N PHE A 480 12.38 11.17 40.21
CA PHE A 480 12.53 9.75 39.90
C PHE A 480 12.27 8.87 41.15
N ASN A 481 12.70 9.31 42.33
CA ASN A 481 12.54 8.55 43.55
C ASN A 481 11.07 8.50 44.00
N GLU A 482 10.32 9.56 43.82
CA GLU A 482 8.90 9.61 44.13
C GLU A 482 8.09 8.67 43.22
N GLN A 483 8.30 8.73 41.92
CA GLN A 483 7.60 7.85 40.97
C GLN A 483 8.06 6.40 41.07
N PHE A 484 9.33 6.17 41.26
CA PHE A 484 9.81 4.80 41.47
C PHE A 484 9.15 4.18 42.72
N THR A 485 8.97 4.97 43.77
CA THR A 485 8.29 4.55 44.99
C THR A 485 6.82 4.23 44.73
N ILE A 486 6.11 5.08 43.96
CA ILE A 486 4.70 4.88 43.58
C ILE A 486 4.56 3.61 42.73
N LEU A 487 5.32 3.52 41.61
CA LEU A 487 5.28 2.37 40.71
C LEU A 487 5.66 1.05 41.37
N LYS A 488 6.62 1.09 42.32
CA LYS A 488 6.98 -0.05 43.10
C LYS A 488 5.85 -0.51 44.01
N ALA A 489 5.17 0.43 44.65
CA ALA A 489 4.03 0.10 45.52
C ALA A 489 2.85 -0.45 44.72
N GLU A 490 2.55 0.11 43.52
CA GLU A 490 1.54 -0.43 42.61
C GLU A 490 1.89 -1.83 42.14
N PHE A 491 3.13 -2.08 41.76
CA PHE A 491 3.60 -3.41 41.35
C PHE A 491 3.48 -4.43 42.46
N GLU A 492 3.91 -4.09 43.69
CA GLU A 492 3.76 -4.95 44.86
C GLU A 492 2.29 -5.24 45.22
N ALA A 493 1.37 -4.28 44.98
CA ALA A 493 -0.05 -4.49 45.14
C ALA A 493 -0.62 -5.44 44.09
N GLN A 494 -0.20 -5.32 42.83
CA GLN A 494 -0.60 -6.20 41.73
C GLN A 494 -0.10 -7.65 41.95
N LEU A 495 1.11 -7.84 42.44
CA LEU A 495 1.64 -9.17 42.83
C LEU A 495 0.82 -9.82 43.95
N LYS A 496 0.33 -9.03 44.89
CA LYS A 496 -0.55 -9.54 45.97
C LYS A 496 -1.91 -9.96 45.41
N GLU A 497 -2.50 -9.17 44.52
CA GLU A 497 -3.75 -9.47 43.86
C GLU A 497 -3.65 -10.72 42.97
N GLU A 498 -2.56 -10.87 42.21
CA GLU A 498 -2.24 -12.07 41.44
C GLU A 498 -2.23 -13.31 42.31
N SER A 499 -1.49 -13.26 43.43
CA SER A 499 -1.41 -14.39 44.37
C SER A 499 -2.76 -14.78 44.98
N GLN A 500 -3.66 -13.79 45.23
CA GLN A 500 -5.01 -14.05 45.69
C GLN A 500 -5.89 -14.68 44.61
N LEU A 501 -5.79 -14.19 43.38
CA LEU A 501 -6.52 -14.73 42.23
C LEU A 501 -6.10 -16.14 41.90
N ASP A 502 -4.80 -16.44 41.95
CA ASP A 502 -4.26 -17.80 41.77
C ASP A 502 -4.80 -18.78 42.80
N LYS A 503 -4.92 -18.33 44.04
CA LYS A 503 -5.52 -19.16 45.10
C LYS A 503 -7.01 -19.43 44.86
N ILE A 504 -7.76 -18.40 44.46
CA ILE A 504 -9.18 -18.53 44.12
C ILE A 504 -9.38 -19.45 42.91
N ILE A 505 -8.54 -19.33 41.88
CA ILE A 505 -8.55 -20.21 40.72
C ILE A 505 -8.26 -21.66 41.13
N SER A 506 -7.24 -21.88 41.93
CA SER A 506 -6.88 -23.21 42.44
C SER A 506 -8.00 -23.82 43.27
N ASP A 507 -8.63 -23.05 44.17
CA ASP A 507 -9.74 -23.48 45.00
C ASP A 507 -11.00 -23.80 44.16
N ASN A 508 -11.23 -23.06 43.08
CA ASN A 508 -12.36 -23.33 42.18
C ASN A 508 -12.11 -24.55 41.29
N LEU A 509 -10.90 -24.73 40.79
CA LEU A 509 -10.53 -25.93 40.04
C LEU A 509 -10.67 -27.19 40.88
N ASN A 510 -10.32 -27.15 42.16
CA ASN A 510 -10.51 -28.28 43.11
C ASN A 510 -11.97 -28.64 43.40
N LYS A 511 -12.92 -27.70 43.13
CA LYS A 511 -14.37 -27.96 43.29
C LYS A 511 -15.00 -28.64 42.08
N ILE A 512 -14.33 -28.66 40.94
CA ILE A 512 -14.82 -29.32 39.72
C ILE A 512 -14.63 -30.82 39.90
N LYS A 513 -15.75 -31.54 40.17
CA LYS A 513 -15.76 -32.99 40.13
C LYS A 513 -15.81 -33.44 38.67
N THR A 514 -14.73 -34.06 38.19
CA THR A 514 -14.78 -34.85 36.96
C THR A 514 -15.58 -36.10 37.25
N ASN A 515 -16.76 -36.27 36.67
CA ASN A 515 -17.46 -37.56 36.66
C ASN A 515 -16.59 -38.51 35.81
N GLU A 516 -15.95 -39.47 36.45
CA GLU A 516 -15.46 -40.67 35.81
C GLU A 516 -16.62 -41.57 35.38
#